data_1981c1d41a2fbfbccc4309dad028b2f6
#
_entry.id   1981c1d41a2fbfbccc4309dad028b2f6
#
_cell.length_a   1.000
_cell.length_b   1.000
_cell.length_c   1.000
_cell.angle_alpha   90.00
_cell.angle_beta   90.00
_cell.angle_gamma   90.00
#
_symmetry.space_group_name_H-M   'P 1'
#
loop_
_entity.id
_entity.type
_entity.pdbx_description
1 polymer ?
#
loop_
_entity_poly.entity_id
_entity_poly.type
_entity_poly.pdbx_seq_one_letter_code
_entity_poly.pdbx_strand_id
1 'polypeptide(L)'
;MKKILITFFTVLFCLTSSVGWSLTKDDLVRRDDLYYKKFSDIQFTGKITGQFQGSFKNGKEDGSWIGYHKTGQLFYKWKYKDWLEDGSWVSYWMNGQLQYKGNYKNGKKEGSWVDYNKDGTIKRELTGTFKNDEKISD
;
A
#
# COMPACT_ATOMS: atom_id res chain seq x y z
N MET A 1 63.92 -25.92 17.29
CA MET A 1 63.20 -24.93 16.46
C MET A 1 61.80 -25.49 16.13
N LYS A 2 60.75 -25.00 16.80
CA LYS A 2 59.36 -25.44 16.58
C LYS A 2 58.77 -24.61 15.43
N LYS A 3 58.40 -25.24 14.33
CA LYS A 3 57.68 -24.61 13.22
C LYS A 3 56.22 -24.42 13.63
N ILE A 4 55.80 -23.17 13.74
CA ILE A 4 54.40 -22.79 13.95
C ILE A 4 53.71 -22.86 12.57
N LEU A 5 52.79 -23.81 12.45
CA LEU A 5 51.93 -23.95 11.26
C LEU A 5 50.73 -23.00 11.45
N ILE A 6 50.74 -21.87 10.75
CA ILE A 6 49.61 -20.96 10.71
C ILE A 6 48.64 -21.47 9.65
N THR A 7 47.57 -22.12 10.08
CA THR A 7 46.46 -22.47 9.24
C THR A 7 45.59 -21.22 8.98
N PHE A 8 45.66 -20.72 7.75
CA PHE A 8 44.75 -19.71 7.27
C PHE A 8 43.36 -20.34 7.12
N PHE A 9 42.45 -20.01 8.02
CA PHE A 9 41.04 -20.30 7.87
C PHE A 9 40.48 -19.27 6.90
N THR A 10 40.40 -19.58 5.62
CA THR A 10 39.65 -18.82 4.64
C THR A 10 38.16 -19.01 4.94
N VAL A 11 37.58 -18.01 5.64
CA VAL A 11 36.13 -17.89 5.75
C VAL A 11 35.61 -17.56 4.35
N LEU A 12 35.12 -18.61 3.67
CA LEU A 12 34.39 -18.47 2.44
C LEU A 12 33.05 -17.77 2.78
N PHE A 13 33.03 -16.47 2.62
CA PHE A 13 31.78 -15.67 2.71
C PHE A 13 30.94 -16.07 1.50
N CYS A 14 30.11 -17.09 1.70
CA CYS A 14 29.07 -17.44 0.74
C CYS A 14 28.11 -16.25 0.67
N LEU A 15 28.32 -15.36 -0.28
CA LEU A 15 27.33 -14.40 -0.72
C LEU A 15 26.17 -15.22 -1.33
N THR A 16 25.31 -15.75 -0.47
CA THR A 16 23.98 -16.13 -0.89
C THR A 16 23.28 -14.85 -1.28
N SER A 17 23.31 -14.53 -2.58
CA SER A 17 22.34 -13.65 -3.16
C SER A 17 20.97 -14.28 -2.83
N SER A 18 20.37 -13.82 -1.74
CA SER A 18 18.97 -14.08 -1.47
C SER A 18 18.23 -13.49 -2.66
N VAL A 19 17.79 -14.33 -3.58
CA VAL A 19 16.70 -13.98 -4.48
C VAL A 19 15.55 -13.69 -3.55
N GLY A 20 15.43 -12.44 -3.15
CA GLY A 20 14.41 -11.98 -2.25
C GLY A 20 13.07 -12.14 -2.97
N TRP A 21 12.35 -13.20 -2.63
CA TRP A 21 10.96 -13.34 -3.03
C TRP A 21 10.23 -12.13 -2.48
N SER A 22 9.84 -11.23 -3.38
CA SER A 22 9.06 -10.07 -2.97
C SER A 22 7.68 -10.56 -2.51
N LEU A 23 7.31 -10.20 -1.29
CA LEU A 23 6.01 -10.54 -0.73
C LEU A 23 4.91 -9.83 -1.50
N THR A 24 3.81 -10.52 -1.71
CA THR A 24 2.58 -10.00 -2.29
C THR A 24 1.48 -9.95 -1.23
N LYS A 25 0.33 -9.40 -1.57
CA LYS A 25 -0.83 -9.41 -0.65
C LYS A 25 -1.32 -10.82 -0.35
N ASP A 26 -1.12 -11.76 -1.28
CA ASP A 26 -1.52 -13.17 -1.13
C ASP A 26 -0.67 -13.93 -0.11
N ASP A 27 0.50 -13.40 0.27
CA ASP A 27 1.35 -13.98 1.31
C ASP A 27 0.94 -13.54 2.73
N LEU A 28 -0.06 -12.69 2.81
CA LEU A 28 -0.57 -12.14 4.08
C LEU A 28 -1.94 -12.72 4.42
N VAL A 29 -2.26 -12.71 5.71
CA VAL A 29 -3.58 -13.02 6.27
C VAL A 29 -4.01 -11.88 7.20
N ARG A 30 -5.29 -11.50 7.15
CA ARG A 30 -5.87 -10.49 8.02
C ARG A 30 -6.61 -11.15 9.17
N ARG A 31 -6.29 -10.78 10.42
CA ARG A 31 -6.93 -11.20 11.67
C ARG A 31 -7.09 -9.97 12.56
N ASP A 32 -8.26 -9.77 13.12
CA ASP A 32 -8.56 -8.64 14.03
C ASP A 32 -8.07 -7.29 13.50
N ASP A 33 -8.36 -7.01 12.22
CA ASP A 33 -7.96 -5.80 11.49
C ASP A 33 -6.45 -5.57 11.33
N LEU A 34 -5.64 -6.58 11.60
CA LEU A 34 -4.19 -6.56 11.44
C LEU A 34 -3.73 -7.59 10.41
N TYR A 35 -2.69 -7.26 9.68
CA TYR A 35 -2.05 -8.15 8.71
C TYR A 35 -0.86 -8.89 9.31
N TYR A 36 -0.77 -10.17 8.99
CA TYR A 36 0.28 -11.12 9.38
C TYR A 36 0.80 -11.83 8.14
N LYS A 37 2.05 -12.28 8.14
CA LYS A 37 2.47 -13.28 7.16
C LYS A 37 1.70 -14.57 7.39
N LYS A 38 1.34 -15.29 6.34
CA LYS A 38 0.77 -16.64 6.47
C LYS A 38 1.67 -17.50 7.37
N PHE A 39 1.05 -18.28 8.23
CA PHE A 39 1.73 -19.17 9.20
C PHE A 39 2.59 -18.44 10.25
N SER A 40 2.29 -17.19 10.55
CA SER A 40 2.98 -16.39 11.58
C SER A 40 1.97 -15.67 12.46
N ASP A 41 2.31 -15.51 13.74
CA ASP A 41 1.54 -14.72 14.71
C ASP A 41 2.19 -13.34 14.97
N ILE A 42 3.24 -13.00 14.21
CA ILE A 42 3.90 -11.70 14.29
C ILE A 42 3.23 -10.76 13.29
N GLN A 43 2.79 -9.60 13.75
CA GLN A 43 2.23 -8.53 12.93
C GLN A 43 3.22 -8.14 11.83
N PHE A 44 2.72 -8.06 10.60
CA PHE A 44 3.58 -7.78 9.47
C PHE A 44 4.06 -6.34 9.46
N THR A 45 5.36 -6.16 9.37
CA THR A 45 6.01 -4.88 9.04
C THR A 45 6.90 -5.11 7.83
N GLY A 46 6.69 -4.33 6.76
CA GLY A 46 7.44 -4.48 5.52
C GLY A 46 6.67 -3.98 4.31
N LYS A 47 7.24 -4.25 3.13
CA LYS A 47 6.64 -3.88 1.85
C LYS A 47 6.09 -5.09 1.14
N ILE A 48 5.05 -4.87 0.36
CA ILE A 48 4.52 -5.83 -0.61
C ILE A 48 4.61 -5.25 -2.02
N THR A 49 4.63 -6.15 -3.00
CA THR A 49 4.68 -5.84 -4.43
C THR A 49 3.58 -6.60 -5.18
N GLY A 50 3.59 -6.55 -6.51
CA GLY A 50 2.60 -7.21 -7.35
C GLY A 50 1.44 -6.31 -7.70
N GLN A 51 0.22 -6.88 -7.75
CA GLN A 51 -1.00 -6.16 -8.10
C GLN A 51 -1.31 -5.03 -7.11
N PHE A 52 -0.97 -5.22 -5.85
CA PHE A 52 -1.05 -4.21 -4.79
C PHE A 52 0.34 -3.98 -4.24
N GLN A 53 0.73 -2.73 -4.14
CA GLN A 53 2.06 -2.30 -3.70
C GLN A 53 1.92 -1.27 -2.59
N GLY A 54 2.65 -1.46 -1.51
CA GLY A 54 2.60 -0.57 -0.37
C GLY A 54 3.41 -1.10 0.80
N SER A 55 3.28 -0.44 1.93
CA SER A 55 3.98 -0.79 3.15
C SER A 55 3.00 -1.07 4.27
N PHE A 56 3.42 -1.94 5.18
CA PHE A 56 2.76 -2.18 6.45
C PHE A 56 3.70 -1.84 7.60
N LYS A 57 3.13 -1.35 8.68
CA LYS A 57 3.79 -1.14 9.95
C LYS A 57 2.93 -1.72 11.08
N ASN A 58 3.46 -2.71 11.78
CA ASN A 58 2.74 -3.40 12.86
C ASN A 58 1.34 -3.90 12.42
N GLY A 59 1.28 -4.56 11.26
CA GLY A 59 0.06 -5.14 10.72
C GLY A 59 -0.92 -4.17 10.06
N LYS A 60 -0.62 -2.88 9.98
CA LYS A 60 -1.51 -1.87 9.36
C LYS A 60 -0.86 -1.21 8.16
N GLU A 61 -1.67 -0.81 7.19
CA GLU A 61 -1.21 -0.07 6.02
C GLU A 61 -0.57 1.25 6.45
N ASP A 62 0.57 1.58 5.82
CA ASP A 62 1.33 2.80 6.10
C ASP A 62 1.95 3.36 4.82
N GLY A 63 1.99 4.68 4.70
CA GLY A 63 2.57 5.36 3.54
C GLY A 63 1.76 5.27 2.26
N SER A 64 2.43 5.32 1.12
CA SER A 64 1.79 5.32 -0.20
C SER A 64 1.44 3.92 -0.66
N TRP A 65 0.25 3.77 -1.23
CA TRP A 65 -0.28 2.54 -1.79
C TRP A 65 -0.68 2.72 -3.24
N ILE A 66 -0.40 1.72 -4.05
CA ILE A 66 -0.79 1.66 -5.46
C ILE A 66 -1.43 0.29 -5.70
N GLY A 67 -2.56 0.28 -6.39
CA GLY A 67 -3.21 -0.93 -6.86
C GLY A 67 -3.45 -0.90 -8.35
N TYR A 68 -3.42 -2.06 -8.98
CA TYR A 68 -3.68 -2.24 -10.40
C TYR A 68 -4.85 -3.18 -10.62
N HIS A 69 -5.62 -2.95 -11.66
CA HIS A 69 -6.59 -3.93 -12.18
C HIS A 69 -5.85 -5.18 -12.67
N LYS A 70 -6.54 -6.31 -12.80
CA LYS A 70 -5.97 -7.54 -13.38
C LYS A 70 -5.43 -7.36 -14.80
N THR A 71 -5.90 -6.34 -15.50
CA THR A 71 -5.42 -5.93 -16.83
C THR A 71 -4.07 -5.19 -16.81
N GLY A 72 -3.53 -4.88 -15.63
CA GLY A 72 -2.33 -4.08 -15.44
C GLY A 72 -2.56 -2.56 -15.44
N GLN A 73 -3.77 -2.10 -15.71
CA GLN A 73 -4.12 -0.69 -15.62
C GLN A 73 -4.17 -0.22 -14.17
N LEU A 74 -3.79 1.05 -13.94
CA LEU A 74 -3.87 1.66 -12.62
C LEU A 74 -5.31 1.62 -12.11
N PHE A 75 -5.49 1.10 -10.89
CA PHE A 75 -6.77 1.08 -10.21
C PHE A 75 -6.86 2.22 -9.19
N TYR A 76 -5.85 2.35 -8.30
CA TYR A 76 -5.86 3.42 -7.31
C TYR A 76 -4.45 3.84 -6.89
N LYS A 77 -4.35 5.07 -6.33
CA LYS A 77 -3.23 5.55 -5.51
C LYS A 77 -3.80 6.17 -4.26
N TRP A 78 -3.36 5.68 -3.12
CA TRP A 78 -3.81 6.09 -1.80
C TRP A 78 -2.64 6.35 -0.87
N LYS A 79 -2.93 7.07 0.22
CA LYS A 79 -1.93 7.33 1.25
C LYS A 79 -2.52 7.14 2.63
N TYR A 80 -1.75 6.48 3.48
CA TYR A 80 -2.02 6.29 4.91
C TYR A 80 -0.95 6.98 5.75
N LYS A 81 -1.34 7.46 6.93
CA LYS A 81 -0.45 7.96 7.96
C LYS A 81 -1.04 7.57 9.32
N ASP A 82 -0.21 6.99 10.17
CA ASP A 82 -0.64 6.54 11.50
C ASP A 82 -1.94 5.70 11.44
N TRP A 83 -2.04 4.82 10.38
CA TRP A 83 -3.12 3.87 10.11
C TRP A 83 -4.44 4.46 9.65
N LEU A 84 -4.48 5.78 9.44
CA LEU A 84 -5.64 6.48 8.89
C LEU A 84 -5.35 6.92 7.45
N GLU A 85 -6.40 7.03 6.67
CA GLU A 85 -6.31 7.68 5.37
C GLU A 85 -5.85 9.13 5.58
N ASP A 86 -4.75 9.51 4.92
CA ASP A 86 -4.19 10.86 5.03
C ASP A 86 -3.48 11.25 3.75
N GLY A 87 -3.98 12.26 3.09
CA GLY A 87 -3.47 12.76 1.82
C GLY A 87 -4.31 12.37 0.62
N SER A 88 -3.69 12.43 -0.55
CA SER A 88 -4.37 12.25 -1.84
C SER A 88 -4.91 10.83 -2.02
N TRP A 89 -6.15 10.76 -2.49
CA TRP A 89 -6.85 9.55 -2.89
C TRP A 89 -7.35 9.69 -4.31
N VAL A 90 -7.02 8.73 -5.17
CA VAL A 90 -7.46 8.69 -6.54
C VAL A 90 -7.74 7.26 -6.96
N SER A 91 -8.83 7.05 -7.68
CA SER A 91 -9.20 5.75 -8.25
C SER A 91 -9.65 5.88 -9.68
N TYR A 92 -9.49 4.80 -10.46
CA TYR A 92 -9.80 4.74 -11.87
C TYR A 92 -10.67 3.52 -12.18
N TRP A 93 -11.61 3.66 -13.07
CA TRP A 93 -12.37 2.56 -13.65
C TRP A 93 -11.47 1.67 -14.51
N MET A 94 -11.91 0.42 -14.78
CA MET A 94 -11.17 -0.50 -15.67
C MET A 94 -10.97 0.03 -17.08
N ASN A 95 -11.76 1.00 -17.54
CA ASN A 95 -11.58 1.69 -18.82
C ASN A 95 -10.54 2.82 -18.77
N GLY A 96 -9.87 3.02 -17.63
CA GLY A 96 -8.85 4.05 -17.41
C GLY A 96 -9.41 5.43 -17.06
N GLN A 97 -10.73 5.63 -17.08
CA GLN A 97 -11.34 6.89 -16.68
C GLN A 97 -11.27 7.09 -15.17
N LEU A 98 -11.14 8.35 -14.75
CA LEU A 98 -11.18 8.72 -13.34
C LEU A 98 -12.51 8.28 -12.73
N GLN A 99 -12.43 7.58 -11.60
CA GLN A 99 -13.59 7.19 -10.81
C GLN A 99 -13.86 8.22 -9.72
N TYR A 100 -12.87 8.48 -8.88
CA TYR A 100 -12.95 9.55 -7.89
C TYR A 100 -11.55 10.09 -7.56
N LYS A 101 -11.55 11.34 -7.06
CA LYS A 101 -10.34 12.00 -6.57
C LYS A 101 -10.70 12.94 -5.43
N GLY A 102 -9.88 12.94 -4.39
CA GLY A 102 -9.99 13.84 -3.26
C GLY A 102 -8.85 13.68 -2.29
N ASN A 103 -9.03 14.23 -1.11
CA ASN A 103 -8.07 14.10 -0.02
C ASN A 103 -8.75 13.64 1.26
N TYR A 104 -8.05 12.82 2.01
CA TYR A 104 -8.38 12.49 3.39
C TYR A 104 -7.44 13.22 4.35
N LYS A 105 -7.92 13.50 5.52
CA LYS A 105 -7.14 13.98 6.66
C LYS A 105 -7.61 13.24 7.92
N ASN A 106 -6.70 12.49 8.54
CA ASN A 106 -7.02 11.69 9.72
C ASN A 106 -8.26 10.78 9.52
N GLY A 107 -8.36 10.08 8.39
CA GLY A 107 -9.44 9.16 8.06
C GLY A 107 -10.74 9.81 7.59
N LYS A 108 -10.78 11.13 7.40
CA LYS A 108 -11.97 11.87 7.00
C LYS A 108 -11.78 12.64 5.70
N LYS A 109 -12.80 12.70 4.88
CA LYS A 109 -12.79 13.52 3.65
C LYS A 109 -12.57 14.97 4.00
N GLU A 110 -11.63 15.60 3.27
CA GLU A 110 -11.26 17.01 3.48
C GLU A 110 -10.98 17.70 2.15
N GLY A 111 -11.54 18.90 1.96
CA GLY A 111 -11.39 19.68 0.73
C GLY A 111 -12.20 19.15 -0.44
N SER A 112 -11.76 19.45 -1.65
CA SER A 112 -12.51 19.13 -2.88
C SER A 112 -12.48 17.64 -3.18
N TRP A 113 -13.68 17.10 -3.47
CA TRP A 113 -13.90 15.74 -3.95
C TRP A 113 -14.66 15.74 -5.25
N VAL A 114 -14.30 14.86 -6.14
CA VAL A 114 -15.04 14.62 -7.38
C VAL A 114 -15.21 13.11 -7.58
N ASP A 115 -16.40 12.69 -7.95
CA ASP A 115 -16.77 11.31 -8.26
C ASP A 115 -17.46 11.24 -9.62
N TYR A 116 -17.10 10.23 -10.42
CA TYR A 116 -17.59 10.05 -11.77
C TYR A 116 -18.23 8.67 -11.95
N ASN A 117 -19.27 8.62 -12.75
CA ASN A 117 -19.79 7.39 -13.33
C ASN A 117 -18.81 6.81 -14.36
N LYS A 118 -19.03 5.54 -14.76
CA LYS A 118 -18.22 4.88 -15.80
C LYS A 118 -18.32 5.55 -17.17
N ASP A 119 -19.37 6.29 -17.43
CA ASP A 119 -19.58 7.07 -18.66
C ASP A 119 -18.92 8.46 -18.63
N GLY A 120 -18.26 8.80 -17.51
CA GLY A 120 -17.57 10.07 -17.31
C GLY A 120 -18.46 11.21 -16.79
N THR A 121 -19.74 10.97 -16.56
CA THR A 121 -20.64 11.96 -15.92
C THR A 121 -20.36 12.10 -14.44
N ILE A 122 -20.54 13.31 -13.90
CA ILE A 122 -20.27 13.60 -12.48
C ILE A 122 -21.42 13.08 -11.61
N LYS A 123 -21.07 12.39 -10.52
CA LYS A 123 -21.99 12.08 -9.42
C LYS A 123 -22.08 13.26 -8.47
N ARG A 124 -23.05 14.12 -8.65
CA ARG A 124 -23.19 15.39 -7.90
C ARG A 124 -23.34 15.19 -6.40
N GLU A 125 -24.02 14.12 -5.99
CA GLU A 125 -24.24 13.78 -4.58
C GLU A 125 -22.94 13.46 -3.83
N LEU A 126 -21.91 12.94 -4.54
CA LEU A 126 -20.61 12.55 -4.00
C LEU A 126 -19.50 13.55 -4.32
N THR A 127 -19.81 14.58 -5.13
CA THR A 127 -18.89 15.63 -5.56
C THR A 127 -19.17 16.91 -4.77
N GLY A 128 -18.12 17.63 -4.40
CA GLY A 128 -18.21 18.88 -3.68
C GLY A 128 -17.05 19.11 -2.74
N THR A 129 -17.19 20.07 -1.86
CA THR A 129 -16.21 20.37 -0.82
C THR A 129 -16.64 19.73 0.49
N PHE A 130 -15.71 19.02 1.13
CA PHE A 130 -15.96 18.30 2.38
C PHE A 130 -15.08 18.84 3.50
N LYS A 131 -15.61 18.80 4.71
CA LYS A 131 -14.88 19.05 5.95
C LYS A 131 -15.28 18.00 6.98
N ASN A 132 -14.33 17.20 7.42
CA ASN A 132 -14.57 16.09 8.35
C ASN A 132 -15.70 15.14 7.90
N ASP A 133 -15.73 14.73 6.63
CA ASP A 133 -16.74 13.91 5.95
C ASP A 133 -18.07 14.63 5.65
N GLU A 134 -18.30 15.82 6.17
CA GLU A 134 -19.52 16.59 5.89
C GLU A 134 -19.34 17.39 4.60
N LYS A 135 -20.29 17.25 3.68
CA LYS A 135 -20.33 18.07 2.45
C LYS A 135 -20.81 19.47 2.79
N ILE A 136 -19.97 20.47 2.56
CA ILE A 136 -20.22 21.87 2.92
C ILE A 136 -20.55 22.76 1.72
N SER A 137 -20.22 22.33 0.50
CA SER A 137 -20.62 22.99 -0.75
C SER A 137 -20.55 22.03 -1.95
N ASP A 138 -21.23 22.40 -3.03
CA ASP A 138 -21.12 21.76 -4.34
C ASP A 138 -19.86 22.17 -5.09
#